data_c790a5953aa5b59bd7c381b75fd56483
#
_entry.id   c790a5953aa5b59bd7c381b75fd56483
#
_cell.length_a   1.000
_cell.length_b   1.000
_cell.length_c   1.000
_cell.angle_alpha   90.00
_cell.angle_beta   90.00
_cell.angle_gamma   90.00
#
_symmetry.space_group_name_H-M   'P 1'
#
loop_
_entity.id
_entity.type
_entity.pdbx_description
1 polymer ?
#
loop_
_entity_poly.entity_id
_entity_poly.type
_entity_poly.pdbx_seq_one_letter_code
_entity_poly.pdbx_strand_id
1 'polypeptide(L)'
;MIVKDILCIGVNGMISNQILQNTVEGLKQISRVELGIIDTEGNVLAATFPEAGDFSEPARIFANSPADSQEVQGYQFFKVYDGTQLEYILLASGSTDDTYVIGKMAAFQVQGLLVAYKERFDKDNFIKNLLLDNLLLIDIYNRAKKLHINTDSRRVVFILETNHEKDTVSMESIRTNLGNRSGDFITAVDEKSIIVVKELEESDGNEELEQTARMIIGSLEPELREIAHVAYGTVVNEIKEVSRSYKEARMALDVGKIFFDERNVIAYSSLGIGRLIYQLPIPLCKMFIKEIFGGKSTDDFDEETLTTINKFFENSLNVSETSRQLY
;
A
#
# COMPACT_ATOMS: atom_id res chain seq x y z
N MET A 1 13.06 -20.10 4.46
CA MET A 1 13.04 -20.29 3.00
C MET A 1 11.60 -20.19 2.47
N ILE A 2 10.70 -19.52 3.21
CA ILE A 2 9.26 -19.35 2.87
C ILE A 2 8.91 -17.87 2.62
N VAL A 3 9.81 -16.93 2.90
CA VAL A 3 9.53 -15.48 2.87
C VAL A 3 9.87 -14.81 1.52
N LYS A 4 10.51 -15.52 0.59
CA LYS A 4 10.95 -14.93 -0.70
C LYS A 4 9.88 -14.93 -1.81
N ASP A 5 8.80 -15.69 -1.66
CA ASP A 5 7.81 -15.90 -2.74
C ASP A 5 6.57 -14.99 -2.66
N ILE A 6 6.42 -14.19 -1.60
CA ILE A 6 5.28 -13.25 -1.45
C ILE A 6 5.54 -11.90 -2.13
N LEU A 7 6.77 -11.63 -2.54
CA LEU A 7 7.22 -10.34 -3.12
C LEU A 7 7.08 -10.23 -4.64
N CYS A 8 6.48 -11.20 -5.31
CA CYS A 8 6.16 -11.10 -6.74
C CYS A 8 4.69 -10.73 -6.97
N ILE A 9 4.28 -9.51 -6.60
CA ILE A 9 3.34 -8.80 -7.45
C ILE A 9 4.15 -8.49 -8.70
N GLY A 10 3.98 -9.34 -9.72
CA GLY A 10 4.70 -9.22 -10.97
C GLY A 10 4.56 -7.80 -11.51
N VAL A 11 5.61 -7.30 -12.10
CA VAL A 11 5.76 -5.95 -12.67
C VAL A 11 4.67 -5.61 -13.71
N ASN A 12 3.77 -6.56 -14.05
CA ASN A 12 2.73 -6.45 -15.08
C ASN A 12 1.30 -6.78 -14.62
N GLY A 13 0.97 -6.76 -13.33
CA GLY A 13 -0.41 -7.05 -12.88
C GLY A 13 -0.81 -8.54 -12.95
N MET A 14 0.16 -9.44 -13.07
CA MET A 14 -0.06 -10.89 -13.06
C MET A 14 -0.42 -11.40 -11.66
N ILE A 15 -1.29 -12.41 -11.60
CA ILE A 15 -1.61 -13.12 -10.36
C ILE A 15 -0.36 -13.90 -9.90
N SER A 16 -0.06 -13.87 -8.59
CA SER A 16 1.07 -14.66 -8.09
C SER A 16 0.82 -16.17 -8.22
N ASN A 17 1.88 -16.94 -8.49
CA ASN A 17 1.79 -18.40 -8.61
C ASN A 17 1.18 -19.05 -7.36
N GLN A 18 1.44 -18.50 -6.18
CA GLN A 18 0.86 -18.99 -4.92
C GLN A 18 -0.67 -18.87 -4.89
N ILE A 19 -1.22 -17.79 -5.41
CA ILE A 19 -2.68 -17.58 -5.46
C ILE A 19 -3.31 -18.52 -6.50
N LEU A 20 -2.67 -18.68 -7.66
CA LEU A 20 -3.09 -19.66 -8.64
C LEU A 20 -3.06 -21.09 -8.07
N GLN A 21 -1.98 -21.44 -7.34
CA GLN A 21 -1.83 -22.73 -6.68
C GLN A 21 -2.93 -22.98 -5.65
N ASN A 22 -3.16 -22.03 -4.74
CA ASN A 22 -4.24 -22.14 -3.75
C ASN A 22 -5.62 -22.29 -4.41
N THR A 23 -5.81 -21.64 -5.55
CA THR A 23 -7.08 -21.71 -6.30
C THR A 23 -7.30 -23.09 -6.91
N VAL A 24 -6.30 -23.65 -7.60
CA VAL A 24 -6.45 -24.98 -8.21
C VAL A 24 -6.54 -26.08 -7.15
N GLU A 25 -5.84 -25.96 -6.02
CA GLU A 25 -5.95 -26.88 -4.90
C GLU A 25 -7.33 -26.84 -4.25
N GLY A 26 -7.89 -25.64 -4.02
CA GLY A 26 -9.24 -25.49 -3.50
C GLY A 26 -10.31 -26.05 -4.43
N LEU A 27 -10.17 -25.83 -5.73
CA LEU A 27 -11.07 -26.38 -6.72
C LEU A 27 -10.96 -27.91 -6.79
N LYS A 28 -9.74 -28.48 -6.74
CA LYS A 28 -9.52 -29.93 -6.66
C LYS A 28 -10.19 -30.57 -5.45
N GLN A 29 -10.06 -29.94 -4.26
CA GLN A 29 -10.70 -30.46 -3.04
C GLN A 29 -12.22 -30.62 -3.18
N ILE A 30 -12.86 -29.70 -3.91
CA ILE A 30 -14.31 -29.70 -4.14
C ILE A 30 -14.70 -30.69 -5.24
N SER A 31 -13.99 -30.66 -6.39
CA SER A 31 -14.38 -31.32 -7.61
C SER A 31 -13.76 -32.71 -7.82
N ARG A 32 -12.63 -32.98 -7.14
CA ARG A 32 -11.79 -34.17 -7.35
C ARG A 32 -11.19 -34.27 -8.76
N VAL A 33 -11.19 -33.16 -9.51
CA VAL A 33 -10.56 -33.06 -10.84
C VAL A 33 -9.15 -32.50 -10.65
N GLU A 34 -8.16 -33.07 -11.29
CA GLU A 34 -6.80 -32.55 -11.35
C GLU A 34 -6.78 -31.31 -12.24
N LEU A 35 -6.15 -30.26 -11.75
CA LEU A 35 -6.09 -28.96 -12.43
C LEU A 35 -4.66 -28.47 -12.55
N GLY A 36 -4.33 -27.85 -13.69
CA GLY A 36 -3.06 -27.18 -13.93
C GLY A 36 -3.27 -25.87 -14.65
N ILE A 37 -2.37 -24.91 -14.43
CA ILE A 37 -2.34 -23.61 -15.11
C ILE A 37 -0.95 -23.43 -15.70
N ILE A 38 -0.89 -23.17 -17.00
CA ILE A 38 0.32 -22.96 -17.79
C ILE A 38 0.18 -21.60 -18.49
N ASP A 39 1.28 -20.84 -18.58
CA ASP A 39 1.29 -19.59 -19.35
C ASP A 39 1.40 -19.86 -20.87
N THR A 40 1.34 -18.79 -21.66
CA THR A 40 1.43 -18.89 -23.14
C THR A 40 2.84 -19.27 -23.62
N GLU A 41 3.86 -19.20 -22.75
CA GLU A 41 5.22 -19.62 -23.05
C GLU A 41 5.52 -21.07 -22.68
N GLY A 42 4.56 -21.75 -22.01
CA GLY A 42 4.67 -23.15 -21.60
C GLY A 42 5.21 -23.33 -20.17
N ASN A 43 5.32 -22.27 -19.36
CA ASN A 43 5.74 -22.40 -17.97
C ASN A 43 4.57 -22.82 -17.09
N VAL A 44 4.77 -23.82 -16.24
CA VAL A 44 3.77 -24.24 -15.26
C VAL A 44 3.74 -23.24 -14.11
N LEU A 45 2.59 -22.60 -13.91
CA LEU A 45 2.39 -21.60 -12.85
C LEU A 45 1.78 -22.21 -11.59
N ALA A 46 0.89 -23.19 -11.77
CA ALA A 46 0.24 -23.92 -10.68
C ALA A 46 -0.21 -25.29 -11.18
N ALA A 47 -0.14 -26.31 -10.34
CA ALA A 47 -0.65 -27.63 -10.68
C ALA A 47 -0.97 -28.47 -9.44
N THR A 48 -1.96 -29.35 -9.56
CA THR A 48 -2.35 -30.31 -8.53
C THR A 48 -1.83 -31.73 -8.82
N PHE A 49 -1.12 -31.91 -9.91
CA PHE A 49 -0.53 -33.18 -10.37
C PHE A 49 0.91 -32.98 -10.86
N PRO A 50 1.80 -33.97 -10.70
CA PRO A 50 3.23 -33.79 -10.94
C PRO A 50 3.61 -33.74 -12.44
N GLU A 51 2.80 -34.31 -13.32
CA GLU A 51 3.10 -34.42 -14.76
C GLU A 51 2.76 -33.15 -15.55
N ALA A 52 2.38 -32.07 -14.88
CA ALA A 52 1.98 -30.81 -15.54
C ALA A 52 3.04 -30.26 -16.51
N GLY A 53 4.33 -30.46 -16.20
CA GLY A 53 5.45 -30.08 -17.07
C GLY A 53 5.47 -30.77 -18.43
N ASP A 54 4.91 -31.97 -18.57
CA ASP A 54 4.85 -32.73 -19.82
C ASP A 54 3.91 -32.07 -20.85
N PHE A 55 3.04 -31.19 -20.38
CA PHE A 55 2.08 -30.45 -21.19
C PHE A 55 2.55 -29.04 -21.63
N SER A 56 3.77 -28.65 -21.31
CA SER A 56 4.33 -27.34 -21.69
C SER A 56 4.30 -27.10 -23.20
N GLU A 57 4.80 -28.02 -23.98
CA GLU A 57 4.78 -27.89 -25.45
C GLU A 57 3.38 -28.08 -26.06
N PRO A 58 2.55 -29.05 -25.63
CA PRO A 58 1.13 -29.12 -26.04
C PRO A 58 0.37 -27.82 -25.72
N ALA A 59 0.61 -27.18 -24.57
CA ALA A 59 -0.03 -25.92 -24.21
C ALA A 59 0.38 -24.76 -25.14
N ARG A 60 1.65 -24.66 -25.51
CA ARG A 60 2.14 -23.65 -26.49
C ARG A 60 1.50 -23.84 -27.87
N ILE A 61 1.35 -25.08 -28.33
CA ILE A 61 0.68 -25.39 -29.60
C ILE A 61 -0.80 -25.01 -29.52
N PHE A 62 -1.46 -25.37 -28.43
CA PHE A 62 -2.87 -25.03 -28.21
C PHE A 62 -3.09 -23.51 -28.08
N ALA A 63 -2.19 -22.76 -27.47
CA ALA A 63 -2.25 -21.31 -27.40
C ALA A 63 -2.46 -20.65 -28.77
N ASN A 64 -1.80 -21.18 -29.79
CA ASN A 64 -1.86 -20.70 -31.18
C ASN A 64 -3.00 -21.28 -32.00
N SER A 65 -3.76 -22.20 -31.45
CA SER A 65 -4.91 -22.84 -32.17
C SER A 65 -6.12 -21.87 -32.14
N PRO A 66 -7.06 -21.98 -33.09
CA PRO A 66 -8.30 -21.18 -33.06
C PRO A 66 -9.34 -21.71 -32.07
N ALA A 67 -9.14 -22.89 -31.47
CA ALA A 67 -10.09 -23.50 -30.55
C ALA A 67 -9.98 -22.87 -29.14
N ASP A 68 -11.12 -22.66 -28.47
CA ASP A 68 -11.18 -22.18 -27.08
C ASP A 68 -11.02 -23.32 -26.06
N SER A 69 -11.29 -24.57 -26.48
CA SER A 69 -11.03 -25.78 -25.70
C SER A 69 -10.67 -26.94 -26.61
N GLN A 70 -9.85 -27.86 -26.11
CA GLN A 70 -9.40 -29.03 -26.83
C GLN A 70 -9.01 -30.16 -25.87
N GLU A 71 -9.24 -31.40 -26.25
CA GLU A 71 -8.68 -32.54 -25.53
C GLU A 71 -7.31 -32.89 -26.10
N VAL A 72 -6.32 -33.02 -25.23
CA VAL A 72 -4.94 -33.38 -25.58
C VAL A 72 -4.45 -34.44 -24.59
N GLN A 73 -4.12 -35.63 -25.06
CA GLN A 73 -3.59 -36.77 -24.25
C GLN A 73 -4.44 -37.06 -22.99
N GLY A 74 -5.77 -36.98 -23.12
CA GLY A 74 -6.70 -37.27 -22.01
C GLY A 74 -6.93 -36.13 -21.04
N TYR A 75 -6.32 -34.94 -21.27
CA TYR A 75 -6.56 -33.71 -20.53
C TYR A 75 -7.39 -32.74 -21.36
N GLN A 76 -8.32 -32.07 -20.70
CA GLN A 76 -9.09 -30.99 -21.29
C GLN A 76 -8.35 -29.68 -21.12
N PHE A 77 -8.08 -28.98 -22.21
CA PHE A 77 -7.40 -27.67 -22.23
C PHE A 77 -8.41 -26.57 -22.46
N PHE A 78 -8.29 -25.48 -21.73
CA PHE A 78 -9.14 -24.28 -21.81
C PHE A 78 -8.30 -23.03 -21.86
N LYS A 79 -8.66 -22.11 -22.76
CA LYS A 79 -8.05 -20.77 -22.82
C LYS A 79 -8.66 -19.85 -21.78
N VAL A 80 -7.81 -19.10 -21.10
CA VAL A 80 -8.19 -18.08 -20.12
C VAL A 80 -7.69 -16.73 -20.64
N TYR A 81 -8.62 -15.82 -20.87
CA TYR A 81 -8.36 -14.53 -21.49
C TYR A 81 -8.43 -13.37 -20.49
N ASP A 82 -7.57 -12.34 -20.70
CA ASP A 82 -7.74 -11.00 -20.20
C ASP A 82 -8.27 -10.09 -21.31
N GLY A 83 -9.56 -9.85 -21.33
CA GLY A 83 -10.21 -9.18 -22.46
C GLY A 83 -10.04 -9.98 -23.76
N THR A 84 -9.17 -9.52 -24.65
CA THR A 84 -8.85 -10.18 -25.93
C THR A 84 -7.50 -10.90 -25.93
N GLN A 85 -6.69 -10.73 -24.88
CA GLN A 85 -5.36 -11.31 -24.77
C GLN A 85 -5.44 -12.65 -24.05
N LEU A 86 -4.85 -13.70 -24.65
CA LEU A 86 -4.69 -14.98 -23.99
C LEU A 86 -3.59 -14.89 -22.94
N GLU A 87 -3.92 -15.21 -21.69
CA GLU A 87 -2.97 -15.13 -20.57
C GLU A 87 -2.56 -16.54 -20.09
N TYR A 88 -3.55 -17.43 -19.89
CA TYR A 88 -3.29 -18.75 -19.36
C TYR A 88 -4.00 -19.85 -20.14
N ILE A 89 -3.48 -21.06 -19.99
CA ILE A 89 -4.11 -22.29 -20.40
C ILE A 89 -4.36 -23.11 -19.15
N LEU A 90 -5.63 -23.46 -18.91
CA LEU A 90 -6.03 -24.32 -17.83
C LEU A 90 -6.17 -25.74 -18.35
N LEU A 91 -5.58 -26.69 -17.63
CA LEU A 91 -5.65 -28.12 -17.85
C LEU A 91 -6.58 -28.75 -16.82
N ALA A 92 -7.43 -29.68 -17.24
CA ALA A 92 -8.28 -30.45 -16.34
C ALA A 92 -8.24 -31.91 -16.72
N SER A 93 -8.05 -32.82 -15.74
CA SER A 93 -8.11 -34.27 -15.93
C SER A 93 -8.83 -34.92 -14.75
N GLY A 94 -9.64 -35.91 -15.06
CA GLY A 94 -10.41 -36.67 -14.09
C GLY A 94 -11.06 -37.91 -14.70
N SER A 95 -11.54 -38.78 -13.81
CA SER A 95 -12.19 -40.03 -14.18
C SER A 95 -13.71 -39.89 -14.40
N THR A 96 -14.25 -38.67 -14.36
CA THR A 96 -15.68 -38.41 -14.46
C THR A 96 -16.03 -37.73 -15.78
N ASP A 97 -17.24 -38.03 -16.29
CA ASP A 97 -17.79 -37.42 -17.51
C ASP A 97 -17.96 -35.89 -17.36
N ASP A 98 -17.95 -35.37 -16.09
CA ASP A 98 -18.10 -33.97 -15.77
C ASP A 98 -16.77 -33.16 -15.84
N THR A 99 -15.64 -33.83 -16.13
CA THR A 99 -14.31 -33.16 -16.15
C THR A 99 -14.27 -31.95 -17.07
N TYR A 100 -14.93 -32.03 -18.23
CA TYR A 100 -15.04 -30.89 -19.16
C TYR A 100 -15.77 -29.69 -18.52
N VAL A 101 -16.91 -29.94 -17.88
CA VAL A 101 -17.74 -28.91 -17.25
C VAL A 101 -16.97 -28.26 -16.09
N ILE A 102 -16.33 -29.07 -15.26
CA ILE A 102 -15.52 -28.61 -14.12
C ILE A 102 -14.32 -27.79 -14.59
N GLY A 103 -13.62 -28.27 -15.63
CA GLY A 103 -12.50 -27.53 -16.22
C GLY A 103 -12.92 -26.17 -16.79
N LYS A 104 -14.07 -26.10 -17.44
CA LYS A 104 -14.64 -24.87 -17.96
C LYS A 104 -15.04 -23.90 -16.83
N MET A 105 -15.60 -24.41 -15.73
CA MET A 105 -15.91 -23.62 -14.53
C MET A 105 -14.63 -23.11 -13.87
N ALA A 106 -13.60 -23.93 -13.78
CA ALA A 106 -12.29 -23.53 -13.23
C ALA A 106 -11.64 -22.44 -14.09
N ALA A 107 -11.69 -22.57 -15.43
CA ALA A 107 -11.19 -21.53 -16.35
C ALA A 107 -11.94 -20.20 -16.16
N PHE A 108 -13.26 -20.23 -16.01
CA PHE A 108 -14.08 -19.06 -15.74
C PHE A 108 -13.72 -18.42 -14.37
N GLN A 109 -13.49 -19.24 -13.34
CA GLN A 109 -13.05 -18.77 -12.02
C GLN A 109 -11.68 -18.09 -12.10
N VAL A 110 -10.72 -18.69 -12.79
CA VAL A 110 -9.37 -18.10 -12.98
C VAL A 110 -9.46 -16.80 -13.77
N GLN A 111 -10.31 -16.72 -14.78
CA GLN A 111 -10.57 -15.49 -15.53
C GLN A 111 -11.17 -14.39 -14.63
N GLY A 112 -12.11 -14.73 -13.76
CA GLY A 112 -12.66 -13.80 -12.78
C GLY A 112 -11.61 -13.26 -11.82
N LEU A 113 -10.70 -14.11 -11.33
CA LEU A 113 -9.55 -13.70 -10.53
C LEU A 113 -8.63 -12.74 -11.29
N LEU A 114 -8.33 -13.05 -12.55
CA LEU A 114 -7.46 -12.21 -13.39
C LEU A 114 -8.02 -10.79 -13.53
N VAL A 115 -9.31 -10.67 -13.81
CA VAL A 115 -10.00 -9.37 -13.90
C VAL A 115 -9.93 -8.61 -12.57
N ALA A 116 -10.21 -9.28 -11.45
CA ALA A 116 -10.20 -8.66 -10.12
C ALA A 116 -8.80 -8.17 -9.72
N TYR A 117 -7.76 -8.97 -10.00
CA TYR A 117 -6.37 -8.59 -9.72
C TYR A 117 -5.91 -7.42 -10.58
N LYS A 118 -6.27 -7.41 -11.85
CA LYS A 118 -5.95 -6.29 -12.76
C LYS A 118 -6.63 -5.00 -12.30
N GLU A 119 -7.91 -5.05 -11.93
CA GLU A 119 -8.62 -3.89 -11.42
C GLU A 119 -7.95 -3.36 -10.15
N ARG A 120 -7.57 -4.24 -9.23
CA ARG A 120 -6.85 -3.86 -8.00
C ARG A 120 -5.50 -3.21 -8.31
N PHE A 121 -4.74 -3.78 -9.25
CA PHE A 121 -3.44 -3.25 -9.69
C PHE A 121 -3.58 -1.87 -10.37
N ASP A 122 -4.59 -1.70 -11.21
CA ASP A 122 -4.87 -0.43 -11.89
C ASP A 122 -5.28 0.66 -10.88
N LYS A 123 -6.08 0.32 -9.85
CA LYS A 123 -6.43 1.22 -8.74
C LYS A 123 -5.19 1.61 -7.92
N ASP A 124 -4.36 0.64 -7.55
CA ASP A 124 -3.13 0.90 -6.78
C ASP A 124 -2.17 1.81 -7.54
N ASN A 125 -1.93 1.52 -8.84
CA ASN A 125 -1.11 2.37 -9.70
C ASN A 125 -1.70 3.78 -9.89
N PHE A 126 -3.00 3.89 -10.03
CA PHE A 126 -3.66 5.19 -10.12
C PHE A 126 -3.43 6.01 -8.85
N ILE A 127 -3.66 5.42 -7.68
CA ILE A 127 -3.45 6.09 -6.38
C ILE A 127 -1.99 6.46 -6.17
N LYS A 128 -1.03 5.59 -6.46
CA LYS A 128 0.41 5.90 -6.37
C LYS A 128 0.79 7.11 -7.22
N ASN A 129 0.36 7.13 -8.48
CA ASN A 129 0.65 8.25 -9.37
C ASN A 129 -0.07 9.54 -8.94
N LEU A 130 -1.27 9.44 -8.37
CA LEU A 130 -2.00 10.57 -7.80
C LEU A 130 -1.27 11.17 -6.60
N LEU A 131 -0.83 10.35 -5.64
CA LEU A 131 -0.07 10.76 -4.46
C LEU A 131 1.23 11.49 -4.84
N LEU A 132 1.93 10.97 -5.86
CA LEU A 132 3.20 11.51 -6.34
C LEU A 132 3.04 12.72 -7.29
N ASP A 133 1.80 13.15 -7.56
CA ASP A 133 1.50 14.28 -8.45
C ASP A 133 1.96 14.05 -9.91
N ASN A 134 1.94 12.80 -10.36
CA ASN A 134 2.41 12.37 -11.68
C ASN A 134 1.30 12.34 -12.75
N LEU A 135 0.10 12.84 -12.44
CA LEU A 135 -1.05 12.79 -13.34
C LEU A 135 -1.51 14.20 -13.74
N LEU A 136 -1.86 14.35 -15.01
CA LEU A 136 -2.56 15.55 -15.46
C LEU A 136 -4.01 15.54 -14.94
N LEU A 137 -4.57 16.74 -14.71
CA LEU A 137 -5.93 16.88 -14.16
C LEU A 137 -6.97 16.10 -14.96
N ILE A 138 -6.89 16.12 -16.27
CA ILE A 138 -7.83 15.39 -17.15
C ILE A 138 -7.69 13.86 -16.97
N ASP A 139 -6.48 13.37 -16.75
CA ASP A 139 -6.22 11.95 -16.55
C ASP A 139 -6.73 11.48 -15.19
N ILE A 140 -6.64 12.34 -14.15
CA ILE A 140 -7.19 12.05 -12.83
C ILE A 140 -8.67 11.71 -12.92
N TYR A 141 -9.47 12.59 -13.54
CA TYR A 141 -10.92 12.39 -13.65
C TYR A 141 -11.29 11.23 -14.57
N ASN A 142 -10.61 11.09 -15.72
CA ASN A 142 -10.88 9.99 -16.66
C ASN A 142 -10.57 8.62 -16.05
N ARG A 143 -9.43 8.47 -15.36
CA ARG A 143 -9.05 7.22 -14.71
C ARG A 143 -9.92 6.93 -13.49
N ALA A 144 -10.22 7.92 -12.66
CA ALA A 144 -11.12 7.75 -11.52
C ALA A 144 -12.49 7.23 -11.97
N LYS A 145 -13.06 7.80 -13.04
CA LYS A 145 -14.32 7.33 -13.63
C LYS A 145 -14.24 5.89 -14.14
N LYS A 146 -13.15 5.55 -14.86
CA LYS A 146 -12.93 4.18 -15.38
C LYS A 146 -12.80 3.16 -14.23
N LEU A 147 -12.17 3.55 -13.13
CA LEU A 147 -11.91 2.69 -11.95
C LEU A 147 -13.05 2.73 -10.92
N HIS A 148 -14.16 3.42 -11.24
CA HIS A 148 -15.31 3.59 -10.35
C HIS A 148 -14.95 4.19 -8.98
N ILE A 149 -14.01 5.16 -8.99
CA ILE A 149 -13.59 5.91 -7.81
C ILE A 149 -14.37 7.23 -7.76
N ASN A 150 -15.01 7.50 -6.63
CA ASN A 150 -15.74 8.76 -6.42
C ASN A 150 -14.76 9.94 -6.41
N THR A 151 -15.02 10.99 -7.19
CA THR A 151 -14.17 12.17 -7.33
C THR A 151 -14.43 13.24 -6.28
N ASP A 152 -15.63 13.26 -5.71
CA ASP A 152 -16.14 14.32 -4.83
C ASP A 152 -16.37 13.81 -3.40
N SER A 153 -15.52 12.91 -2.92
CA SER A 153 -15.55 12.41 -1.54
C SER A 153 -14.48 13.10 -0.69
N ARG A 154 -14.83 13.31 0.58
CA ARG A 154 -13.88 13.77 1.60
C ARG A 154 -12.84 12.70 1.87
N ARG A 155 -11.56 13.06 1.81
CA ARG A 155 -10.45 12.13 2.04
C ARG A 155 -9.34 12.77 2.86
N VAL A 156 -8.59 11.92 3.53
CA VAL A 156 -7.36 12.30 4.22
C VAL A 156 -6.30 11.24 3.98
N VAL A 157 -5.04 11.65 3.94
CA VAL A 157 -3.92 10.74 3.75
C VAL A 157 -3.18 10.57 5.08
N PHE A 158 -3.01 9.31 5.48
CA PHE A 158 -2.14 8.90 6.58
C PHE A 158 -0.87 8.27 6.00
N ILE A 159 0.25 8.53 6.64
CA ILE A 159 1.54 7.87 6.37
C ILE A 159 1.95 7.18 7.66
N LEU A 160 2.08 5.87 7.60
CA LEU A 160 2.71 5.06 8.63
C LEU A 160 4.15 4.80 8.20
N GLU A 161 5.10 5.13 9.06
CA GLU A 161 6.50 4.76 8.90
C GLU A 161 6.95 3.86 10.04
N THR A 162 7.62 2.77 9.66
CA THR A 162 8.31 1.87 10.57
C THR A 162 9.78 1.79 10.14
N ASN A 163 10.69 1.53 11.07
CA ASN A 163 12.12 1.38 10.74
C ASN A 163 12.45 0.04 10.05
N HIS A 164 11.47 -0.78 9.78
CA HIS A 164 11.60 -2.05 9.09
C HIS A 164 11.15 -1.97 7.64
N GLU A 165 11.78 -2.79 6.78
CA GLU A 165 11.34 -2.98 5.38
C GLU A 165 9.89 -3.44 5.34
N LYS A 166 9.19 -3.09 4.26
CA LYS A 166 7.78 -3.41 4.01
C LYS A 166 7.39 -4.78 4.54
N ASP A 167 6.52 -4.77 5.52
CA ASP A 167 5.85 -5.97 5.96
C ASP A 167 4.47 -6.05 5.30
N THR A 168 4.32 -7.00 4.38
CA THR A 168 3.01 -7.29 3.74
C THR A 168 1.97 -7.69 4.77
N VAL A 169 2.39 -8.28 5.89
CA VAL A 169 1.53 -8.65 7.02
C VAL A 169 0.95 -7.40 7.65
N SER A 170 1.75 -6.35 7.86
CA SER A 170 1.27 -5.06 8.38
C SER A 170 0.23 -4.41 7.47
N MET A 171 0.42 -4.44 6.15
CA MET A 171 -0.56 -3.89 5.19
C MET A 171 -1.91 -4.63 5.24
N GLU A 172 -1.89 -5.96 5.30
CA GLU A 172 -3.12 -6.76 5.39
C GLU A 172 -3.81 -6.61 6.76
N SER A 173 -3.05 -6.50 7.85
CA SER A 173 -3.58 -6.22 9.18
C SER A 173 -4.26 -4.86 9.25
N ILE A 174 -3.64 -3.81 8.69
CA ILE A 174 -4.23 -2.48 8.57
C ILE A 174 -5.52 -2.53 7.75
N ARG A 175 -5.51 -3.24 6.60
CA ARG A 175 -6.68 -3.38 5.74
C ARG A 175 -7.84 -4.08 6.46
N THR A 176 -7.56 -5.11 7.22
CA THR A 176 -8.56 -5.86 7.98
C THR A 176 -9.19 -5.00 9.07
N ASN A 177 -8.38 -4.22 9.80
CA ASN A 177 -8.82 -3.43 10.93
C ASN A 177 -9.54 -2.12 10.52
N LEU A 178 -9.13 -1.48 9.42
CA LEU A 178 -9.80 -0.28 8.90
C LEU A 178 -11.16 -0.59 8.25
N GLY A 179 -11.45 -1.87 8.02
CA GLY A 179 -12.63 -2.29 7.27
C GLY A 179 -12.43 -2.11 5.76
N ASN A 180 -12.97 -3.03 4.99
CA ASN A 180 -12.78 -3.09 3.53
C ASN A 180 -13.77 -2.13 2.82
N ARG A 181 -13.70 -0.81 3.11
CA ARG A 181 -14.52 0.19 2.42
C ARG A 181 -13.96 0.40 1.00
N SER A 182 -14.84 0.47 0.03
CA SER A 182 -14.46 0.59 -1.40
C SER A 182 -13.74 1.89 -1.74
N GLY A 183 -13.87 2.91 -0.89
CA GLY A 183 -13.24 4.23 -1.05
C GLY A 183 -11.90 4.39 -0.34
N ASP A 184 -11.46 3.41 0.46
CA ASP A 184 -10.19 3.42 1.17
C ASP A 184 -9.11 2.74 0.32
N PHE A 185 -7.91 3.34 0.29
CA PHE A 185 -6.76 2.76 -0.44
C PHE A 185 -5.58 2.62 0.50
N ILE A 186 -4.94 1.45 0.45
CA ILE A 186 -3.72 1.17 1.20
C ILE A 186 -2.66 0.78 0.20
N THR A 187 -1.59 1.57 0.15
CA THR A 187 -0.50 1.42 -0.81
C THR A 187 0.85 1.75 -0.18
N ALA A 188 1.91 1.64 -0.93
CA ALA A 188 3.24 2.09 -0.54
C ALA A 188 3.93 2.72 -1.75
N VAL A 189 4.54 3.87 -1.55
CA VAL A 189 5.31 4.59 -2.59
C VAL A 189 6.81 4.42 -2.41
N ASP A 190 7.25 4.01 -1.23
CA ASP A 190 8.65 3.69 -0.90
C ASP A 190 8.73 2.42 -0.03
N GLU A 191 9.94 2.03 0.36
CA GLU A 191 10.16 0.78 1.10
C GLU A 191 9.84 0.88 2.61
N LYS A 192 9.70 2.08 3.15
CA LYS A 192 9.57 2.32 4.59
C LYS A 192 8.20 2.81 5.01
N SER A 193 7.37 3.24 4.04
CA SER A 193 6.11 3.92 4.33
C SER A 193 4.91 3.14 3.79
N ILE A 194 3.91 2.92 4.65
CA ILE A 194 2.58 2.49 4.24
C ILE A 194 1.68 3.72 4.22
N ILE A 195 0.95 3.89 3.13
CA ILE A 195 0.08 5.04 2.92
C ILE A 195 -1.36 4.55 2.93
N VAL A 196 -2.18 5.20 3.73
CA VAL A 196 -3.62 4.99 3.80
C VAL A 196 -4.32 6.25 3.30
N VAL A 197 -5.07 6.14 2.22
CA VAL A 197 -6.01 7.17 1.76
C VAL A 197 -7.37 6.77 2.28
N LYS A 198 -7.87 7.49 3.28
CA LYS A 198 -9.12 7.20 3.97
C LYS A 198 -10.23 8.07 3.42
N GLU A 199 -11.35 7.44 3.02
CA GLU A 199 -12.60 8.14 2.72
C GLU A 199 -13.37 8.44 4.02
N LEU A 200 -13.86 9.68 4.15
CA LEU A 200 -14.53 10.17 5.35
C LEU A 200 -16.01 10.46 5.08
N GLU A 201 -16.83 10.24 6.09
CA GLU A 201 -18.22 10.68 6.10
C GLU A 201 -18.31 12.17 6.47
N GLU A 202 -19.46 12.80 6.23
CA GLU A 202 -19.64 14.23 6.56
C GLU A 202 -19.53 14.52 8.06
N SER A 203 -19.89 13.54 8.90
CA SER A 203 -19.82 13.61 10.36
C SER A 203 -18.40 13.49 10.92
N ASP A 204 -17.45 12.94 10.15
CA ASP A 204 -16.13 12.62 10.63
C ASP A 204 -15.32 13.89 10.87
N GLY A 205 -14.84 14.06 12.09
CA GLY A 205 -14.06 15.21 12.58
C GLY A 205 -12.64 14.82 13.00
N ASN A 206 -12.00 15.72 13.72
CA ASN A 206 -10.62 15.53 14.17
C ASN A 206 -10.45 14.32 15.12
N GLU A 207 -11.46 13.99 15.91
CA GLU A 207 -11.42 12.82 16.81
C GLU A 207 -11.34 11.53 16.00
N GLU A 208 -12.12 11.41 14.91
CA GLU A 208 -12.10 10.24 14.02
C GLU A 208 -10.74 10.09 13.33
N LEU A 209 -10.11 11.21 12.93
CA LEU A 209 -8.77 11.18 12.34
C LEU A 209 -7.73 10.65 13.33
N GLU A 210 -7.78 11.10 14.58
CA GLU A 210 -6.87 10.62 15.62
C GLU A 210 -7.13 9.15 15.99
N GLN A 211 -8.40 8.73 16.09
CA GLN A 211 -8.77 7.34 16.30
C GLN A 211 -8.28 6.44 15.14
N THR A 212 -8.44 6.89 13.91
CA THR A 212 -7.94 6.18 12.73
C THR A 212 -6.41 6.03 12.78
N ALA A 213 -5.68 7.09 13.12
CA ALA A 213 -4.22 7.02 13.28
C ALA A 213 -3.80 6.02 14.38
N ARG A 214 -4.48 6.03 15.52
CA ARG A 214 -4.24 5.06 16.61
C ARG A 214 -4.59 3.63 16.21
N MET A 215 -5.65 3.44 15.42
CA MET A 215 -6.05 2.14 14.88
C MET A 215 -5.01 1.60 13.90
N ILE A 216 -4.42 2.45 13.06
CA ILE A 216 -3.31 2.07 12.17
C ILE A 216 -2.11 1.55 12.98
N ILE A 217 -1.68 2.27 14.02
CA ILE A 217 -0.61 1.81 14.93
C ILE A 217 -1.01 0.50 15.63
N GLY A 218 -2.24 0.44 16.14
CA GLY A 218 -2.78 -0.74 16.83
C GLY A 218 -2.85 -2.00 15.95
N SER A 219 -2.83 -1.84 14.63
CA SER A 219 -2.83 -2.95 13.66
C SER A 219 -1.46 -3.62 13.50
N LEU A 220 -0.41 -3.00 14.02
CA LEU A 220 0.95 -3.52 13.96
C LEU A 220 1.21 -4.53 15.07
N GLU A 221 2.25 -5.34 14.91
CA GLU A 221 2.78 -6.18 15.97
C GLU A 221 3.29 -5.33 17.15
N PRO A 222 3.24 -5.83 18.39
CA PRO A 222 3.61 -5.04 19.58
C PRO A 222 4.98 -4.39 19.50
N GLU A 223 5.97 -5.06 18.94
CA GLU A 223 7.35 -4.60 18.80
C GLU A 223 7.46 -3.40 17.84
N LEU A 224 6.63 -3.37 16.79
CA LEU A 224 6.61 -2.29 15.81
C LEU A 224 5.83 -1.06 16.30
N ARG A 225 4.89 -1.22 17.23
CA ARG A 225 4.06 -0.11 17.73
C ARG A 225 4.85 0.96 18.45
N GLU A 226 5.92 0.56 19.14
CA GLU A 226 6.76 1.49 19.94
C GLU A 226 7.60 2.42 19.05
N ILE A 227 7.99 1.92 17.86
CA ILE A 227 8.87 2.65 16.93
C ILE A 227 8.11 3.25 15.74
N ALA A 228 6.82 2.94 15.61
CA ALA A 228 6.00 3.39 14.50
C ALA A 228 5.53 4.83 14.71
N HIS A 229 5.60 5.62 13.63
CA HIS A 229 5.04 6.96 13.57
C HIS A 229 3.96 7.03 12.51
N VAL A 230 2.82 7.60 12.87
CA VAL A 230 1.73 7.90 11.93
C VAL A 230 1.55 9.40 11.84
N ALA A 231 1.63 9.92 10.64
CA ALA A 231 1.31 11.32 10.38
C ALA A 231 0.16 11.43 9.38
N TYR A 232 -0.64 12.49 9.48
CA TYR A 232 -1.73 12.72 8.54
C TYR A 232 -1.85 14.18 8.12
N GLY A 233 -2.31 14.37 6.86
CA GLY A 233 -2.53 15.66 6.24
C GLY A 233 -3.87 16.28 6.63
N THR A 234 -4.27 17.31 5.89
CA THR A 234 -5.61 17.91 6.02
C THR A 234 -6.62 17.14 5.18
N VAL A 235 -7.89 17.22 5.60
CA VAL A 235 -9.01 16.68 4.82
C VAL A 235 -9.15 17.46 3.51
N VAL A 236 -9.35 16.73 2.42
CA VAL A 236 -9.59 17.26 1.07
C VAL A 236 -10.96 16.78 0.58
N ASN A 237 -11.60 17.54 -0.29
CA ASN A 237 -12.95 17.26 -0.74
C ASN A 237 -13.01 16.67 -2.17
N GLU A 238 -11.93 16.80 -2.92
CA GLU A 238 -11.83 16.31 -4.29
C GLU A 238 -10.61 15.40 -4.45
N ILE A 239 -10.73 14.39 -5.30
CA ILE A 239 -9.67 13.41 -5.55
C ILE A 239 -8.37 14.06 -6.05
N LYS A 240 -8.45 15.13 -6.84
CA LYS A 240 -7.26 15.86 -7.34
C LYS A 240 -6.40 16.46 -6.23
N GLU A 241 -6.98 16.68 -5.05
CA GLU A 241 -6.29 17.29 -3.92
C GLU A 241 -5.61 16.26 -2.99
N VAL A 242 -5.77 14.96 -3.26
CA VAL A 242 -5.19 13.89 -2.43
C VAL A 242 -3.66 14.01 -2.36
N SER A 243 -2.99 14.44 -3.45
CA SER A 243 -1.55 14.71 -3.46
C SER A 243 -1.15 15.81 -2.46
N ARG A 244 -2.02 16.83 -2.25
CA ARG A 244 -1.79 17.87 -1.23
C ARG A 244 -1.81 17.26 0.17
N SER A 245 -2.85 16.48 0.51
CA SER A 245 -2.95 15.81 1.81
C SER A 245 -1.76 14.88 2.07
N TYR A 246 -1.27 14.19 1.02
CA TYR A 246 -0.06 13.37 1.11
C TYR A 246 1.20 14.19 1.42
N LYS A 247 1.42 15.30 0.70
CA LYS A 247 2.57 16.19 0.94
C LYS A 247 2.54 16.79 2.35
N GLU A 248 1.36 17.13 2.84
CA GLU A 248 1.14 17.61 4.20
C GLU A 248 1.44 16.53 5.26
N ALA A 249 0.94 15.29 5.03
CA ALA A 249 1.23 14.14 5.89
C ALA A 249 2.73 13.83 5.93
N ARG A 250 3.42 13.89 4.79
CA ARG A 250 4.87 13.70 4.71
C ARG A 250 5.62 14.76 5.51
N MET A 251 5.25 16.03 5.33
CA MET A 251 5.83 17.12 6.12
C MET A 251 5.55 16.93 7.62
N ALA A 252 4.34 16.49 7.99
CA ALA A 252 4.01 16.22 9.39
C ALA A 252 4.89 15.12 9.99
N LEU A 253 5.17 14.07 9.22
CA LEU A 253 6.06 13.00 9.64
C LEU A 253 7.50 13.51 9.85
N ASP A 254 8.05 14.24 8.86
CA ASP A 254 9.42 14.73 8.91
C ASP A 254 9.63 15.77 10.02
N VAL A 255 8.71 16.74 10.15
CA VAL A 255 8.75 17.76 11.21
C VAL A 255 8.50 17.13 12.58
N GLY A 256 7.60 16.15 12.64
CA GLY A 256 7.28 15.44 13.88
C GLY A 256 8.49 14.76 14.49
N LYS A 257 9.28 14.07 13.70
CA LYS A 257 10.52 13.43 14.15
C LYS A 257 11.57 14.40 14.68
N ILE A 258 11.56 15.63 14.22
CA ILE A 258 12.52 16.66 14.66
C ILE A 258 12.05 17.33 15.96
N PHE A 259 10.76 17.66 16.07
CA PHE A 259 10.25 18.52 17.13
C PHE A 259 9.34 17.80 18.15
N PHE A 260 8.84 16.60 17.83
CA PHE A 260 7.84 15.87 18.62
C PHE A 260 8.15 14.37 18.72
N ASP A 261 9.41 14.03 18.94
CA ASP A 261 9.93 12.64 18.93
C ASP A 261 9.16 11.69 19.87
N GLU A 262 8.59 12.22 20.97
CA GLU A 262 7.77 11.44 21.91
C GLU A 262 6.35 11.10 21.38
N ARG A 263 5.95 11.65 20.22
CA ARG A 263 4.59 11.49 19.70
C ARG A 263 4.56 10.50 18.54
N ASN A 264 3.81 9.43 18.71
CA ASN A 264 3.61 8.43 17.65
C ASN A 264 2.54 8.84 16.62
N VAL A 265 1.69 9.84 16.95
CA VAL A 265 0.64 10.37 16.06
C VAL A 265 0.83 11.87 15.89
N ILE A 266 0.94 12.33 14.65
CA ILE A 266 1.24 13.71 14.30
C ILE A 266 0.28 14.22 13.23
N ALA A 267 -0.53 15.22 13.57
CA ALA A 267 -1.38 15.91 12.61
C ALA A 267 -0.62 17.07 11.95
N TYR A 268 -0.77 17.26 10.64
CA TYR A 268 -0.20 18.43 9.96
C TYR A 268 -0.66 19.76 10.57
N SER A 269 -1.93 19.84 10.99
CA SER A 269 -2.50 21.01 11.64
C SER A 269 -1.84 21.35 12.98
N SER A 270 -1.22 20.38 13.66
CA SER A 270 -0.60 20.56 14.99
C SER A 270 0.86 21.04 14.94
N LEU A 271 1.49 21.12 13.77
CA LEU A 271 2.91 21.45 13.61
C LEU A 271 3.27 22.89 13.98
N GLY A 272 2.30 23.80 14.00
CA GLY A 272 2.52 25.20 14.34
C GLY A 272 3.65 25.84 13.52
N ILE A 273 4.59 26.47 14.21
CA ILE A 273 5.74 27.15 13.60
C ILE A 273 6.74 26.17 12.97
N GLY A 274 6.74 24.90 13.38
CA GLY A 274 7.62 23.86 12.84
C GLY A 274 7.51 23.74 11.32
N ARG A 275 6.30 23.94 10.75
CA ARG A 275 6.08 23.97 9.29
C ARG A 275 6.90 25.05 8.58
N LEU A 276 6.98 26.23 9.18
CA LEU A 276 7.71 27.36 8.58
C LEU A 276 9.21 27.11 8.67
N ILE A 277 9.68 26.66 9.83
CA ILE A 277 11.11 26.39 10.05
C ILE A 277 11.59 25.29 9.09
N TYR A 278 10.84 24.22 8.94
CA TYR A 278 11.18 23.11 8.04
C TYR A 278 11.28 23.54 6.56
N GLN A 279 10.49 24.53 6.14
CA GLN A 279 10.50 25.05 4.77
C GLN A 279 11.61 26.07 4.50
N LEU A 280 12.32 26.54 5.54
CA LEU A 280 13.40 27.50 5.34
C LEU A 280 14.60 26.82 4.64
N PRO A 281 15.20 27.49 3.63
CA PRO A 281 16.44 27.00 3.04
C PRO A 281 17.55 26.88 4.08
N ILE A 282 18.26 25.76 4.09
CA ILE A 282 19.36 25.50 5.03
C ILE A 282 20.38 26.66 5.09
N PRO A 283 20.79 27.30 3.96
CA PRO A 283 21.68 28.44 4.02
C PRO A 283 21.14 29.61 4.85
N LEU A 284 19.81 29.86 4.76
CA LEU A 284 19.14 30.91 5.53
C LEU A 284 19.13 30.57 7.02
N CYS A 285 18.85 29.33 7.38
CA CYS A 285 18.92 28.86 8.77
C CYS A 285 20.34 29.04 9.35
N LYS A 286 21.37 28.64 8.60
CA LYS A 286 22.78 28.79 9.01
C LYS A 286 23.19 30.27 9.18
N MET A 287 22.73 31.14 8.29
CA MET A 287 22.97 32.57 8.36
C MET A 287 22.34 33.13 9.63
N PHE A 288 21.07 32.83 9.89
CA PHE A 288 20.34 33.28 11.07
C PHE A 288 20.99 32.79 12.37
N ILE A 289 21.36 31.52 12.46
CA ILE A 289 22.05 30.93 13.60
C ILE A 289 23.37 31.71 13.87
N LYS A 290 24.16 31.97 12.82
CA LYS A 290 25.41 32.71 12.92
C LYS A 290 25.20 34.17 13.40
N GLU A 291 24.14 34.82 12.95
CA GLU A 291 23.79 36.21 13.40
C GLU A 291 23.39 36.22 14.87
N ILE A 292 22.55 35.28 15.30
CA ILE A 292 22.06 35.24 16.71
C ILE A 292 23.15 34.80 17.68
N PHE A 293 23.94 33.79 17.34
CA PHE A 293 24.90 33.18 18.25
C PHE A 293 26.34 33.72 18.05
N GLY A 294 26.53 34.74 17.20
CA GLY A 294 27.83 35.39 17.03
C GLY A 294 28.94 34.47 16.50
N GLY A 295 28.54 33.40 15.76
CA GLY A 295 29.44 32.38 15.21
C GLY A 295 29.73 31.22 16.13
N LYS A 296 29.11 31.12 17.30
CA LYS A 296 29.06 29.90 18.11
C LYS A 296 28.11 28.89 17.48
N SER A 297 28.45 27.61 17.61
CA SER A 297 27.54 26.50 17.26
C SER A 297 26.61 26.21 18.44
N THR A 298 25.49 25.56 18.17
CA THR A 298 24.64 24.96 19.22
C THR A 298 25.42 23.90 20.03
N ASP A 299 26.43 23.28 19.44
CA ASP A 299 27.30 22.29 20.07
C ASP A 299 28.27 22.93 21.09
N ASP A 300 28.40 24.24 21.08
CA ASP A 300 29.21 25.02 22.06
C ASP A 300 28.46 25.28 23.40
N PHE A 301 27.18 24.92 23.47
CA PHE A 301 26.39 25.04 24.70
C PHE A 301 26.43 23.73 25.47
N ASP A 302 26.74 23.81 26.76
CA ASP A 302 26.66 22.67 27.65
C ASP A 302 25.19 22.25 27.91
N GLU A 303 25.00 21.05 28.41
CA GLU A 303 23.69 20.46 28.66
C GLU A 303 22.87 21.28 29.68
N GLU A 304 23.55 21.87 30.67
CA GLU A 304 22.91 22.75 31.68
C GLU A 304 22.34 24.02 31.05
N THR A 305 23.08 24.63 30.12
CA THR A 305 22.63 25.81 29.38
C THR A 305 21.42 25.47 28.50
N LEU A 306 21.48 24.38 27.78
CA LEU A 306 20.36 23.93 26.93
C LEU A 306 19.12 23.62 27.78
N THR A 307 19.29 22.94 28.89
CA THR A 307 18.20 22.64 29.84
C THR A 307 17.57 23.93 30.38
N THR A 308 18.41 24.92 30.75
CA THR A 308 17.96 26.22 31.23
C THR A 308 17.16 26.95 30.16
N ILE A 309 17.63 26.99 28.93
CA ILE A 309 16.95 27.63 27.81
C ILE A 309 15.59 26.95 27.58
N ASN A 310 15.54 25.64 27.52
CA ASN A 310 14.29 24.90 27.34
C ASN A 310 13.29 25.19 28.45
N LYS A 311 13.71 25.12 29.72
CA LYS A 311 12.87 25.46 30.88
C LYS A 311 12.38 26.89 30.87
N PHE A 312 13.20 27.84 30.42
CA PHE A 312 12.80 29.23 30.29
C PHE A 312 11.68 29.42 29.25
N PHE A 313 11.74 28.75 28.11
CA PHE A 313 10.68 28.78 27.12
C PHE A 313 9.42 28.03 27.61
N GLU A 314 9.55 26.85 28.23
CA GLU A 314 8.43 26.12 28.83
C GLU A 314 7.65 26.95 29.83
N ASN A 315 8.35 27.76 30.63
CA ASN A 315 7.77 28.66 31.62
C ASN A 315 7.35 30.03 31.05
N SER A 316 7.11 30.10 29.73
CA SER A 316 6.68 31.31 29.05
C SER A 316 7.58 32.53 29.33
N LEU A 317 8.90 32.32 29.33
CA LEU A 317 9.93 33.32 29.57
C LEU A 317 9.92 33.88 31.01
N ASN A 318 9.37 33.15 31.98
CA ASN A 318 9.32 33.55 33.38
C ASN A 318 10.59 33.11 34.12
N VAL A 319 11.50 34.06 34.36
CA VAL A 319 12.79 33.83 35.03
C VAL A 319 12.60 33.23 36.43
N SER A 320 11.65 33.74 37.21
CA SER A 320 11.45 33.29 38.59
C SER A 320 10.95 31.84 38.66
N GLU A 321 10.02 31.48 37.79
CA GLU A 321 9.50 30.10 37.72
C GLU A 321 10.57 29.15 37.19
N THR A 322 11.33 29.57 36.20
CA THR A 322 12.44 28.75 35.64
C THR A 322 13.50 28.48 36.69
N SER A 323 13.91 29.53 37.44
CA SER A 323 14.88 29.37 38.53
C SER A 323 14.38 28.41 39.61
N ARG A 324 13.08 28.47 39.96
CA ARG A 324 12.48 27.58 40.97
C ARG A 324 12.46 26.11 40.52
N GLN A 325 12.35 25.83 39.22
CA GLN A 325 12.31 24.49 38.70
C GLN A 325 13.69 23.87 38.45
N LEU A 326 14.72 24.70 38.33
CA LEU A 326 16.09 24.24 38.10
C LEU A 326 16.90 24.09 39.39
N TYR A 327 16.52 24.81 40.43
CA TYR A 327 17.19 24.86 41.74
C TYR A 327 16.18 24.72 42.89
#